data_88fb4e937a149347534b4162b4e18a36
#
_entry.id   88fb4e937a149347534b4162b4e18a36
#
_cell.length_a   1.000
_cell.length_b   1.000
_cell.length_c   1.000
_cell.angle_alpha   90.00
_cell.angle_beta   90.00
_cell.angle_gamma   90.00
#
_symmetry.space_group_name_H-M   'P 1'
#
loop_
_entity.id
_entity.type
_entity.pdbx_description
1 polymer ?
#
loop_
_entity_poly.entity_id
_entity_poly.type
_entity_poly.pdbx_seq_one_letter_code
_entity_poly.pdbx_strand_id
1 'polypeptide(L)'
;MKRHRRWLLLSLLIPFLFSCSSTSPFVSNTTLSESLSIEEKLEAYGGREVYVQEPEMFFQGEEWLIRLEEEVEKAEDYILMSLYLGSSSSRLENLFSIMEEKASKGVRIYLIVDGSSSMDMTDTKFVMTPLNYLRDRGINLLIYAPLSFTHAINPTQLLVRDHRKLIVIDGKVAAIGGMNLNYISIGAGEKNQRDSMYLFHSPSLSRILMEEFVSTWNSGSVDYIDSSFFKTYEGDGEYRAWLFNRDIYKDDVSISGMYGSLINEAKESVFLCPFLPVMDGNMKDAVKMAVDRGVDFDIFVSQDPRAYLKSGMAWGMEDMISYTGAEYYDVTYDNKGEAYPLFHMKMMVVDDRWIVI
;
A
#
# COMPACT_ATOMS: atom_id res chain seq x y z
N MET A 1 13.00 28.43 37.08
CA MET A 1 12.33 28.47 35.76
C MET A 1 12.62 27.30 34.81
N LYS A 2 13.60 26.42 35.05
CA LYS A 2 13.92 25.28 34.14
C LYS A 2 13.08 23.99 34.36
N ARG A 3 12.37 23.87 35.49
CA ARG A 3 11.62 22.65 35.84
C ARG A 3 10.22 22.57 35.19
N HIS A 4 9.56 23.70 34.95
CA HIS A 4 8.23 23.71 34.33
C HIS A 4 8.21 23.44 32.81
N ARG A 5 9.31 23.70 32.09
CA ARG A 5 9.42 23.42 30.66
C ARG A 5 9.47 21.91 30.33
N ARG A 6 9.96 21.08 31.24
CA ARG A 6 10.01 19.62 31.05
C ARG A 6 8.63 18.96 31.19
N TRP A 7 7.78 19.50 32.03
CA TRP A 7 6.42 18.99 32.20
C TRP A 7 5.49 19.39 31.03
N LEU A 8 5.71 20.54 30.39
CA LEU A 8 4.95 20.96 29.23
C LEU A 8 5.28 20.10 27.98
N LEU A 9 6.53 19.66 27.84
CA LEU A 9 6.91 18.74 26.75
C LEU A 9 6.39 17.31 26.99
N LEU A 10 6.33 16.86 28.25
CA LEU A 10 5.72 15.56 28.57
C LEU A 10 4.19 15.58 28.37
N SER A 11 3.52 16.67 28.70
CA SER A 11 2.07 16.79 28.50
C SER A 11 1.65 16.89 27.03
N LEU A 12 2.55 17.32 26.15
CA LEU A 12 2.34 17.32 24.70
C LEU A 12 2.59 15.94 24.07
N LEU A 13 3.37 15.07 24.72
CA LEU A 13 3.63 13.70 24.25
C LEU A 13 2.54 12.69 24.70
N ILE A 14 1.83 12.98 25.77
CA ILE A 14 0.76 12.10 26.29
C ILE A 14 -0.38 11.88 25.28
N PRO A 15 -0.88 12.86 24.52
CA PRO A 15 -1.90 12.60 23.49
C PRO A 15 -1.43 11.67 22.35
N PHE A 16 -0.13 11.68 22.06
CA PHE A 16 0.45 10.79 21.04
C PHE A 16 0.50 9.33 21.50
N LEU A 17 0.64 9.07 22.79
CA LEU A 17 0.66 7.72 23.34
C LEU A 17 -0.74 7.10 23.44
N PHE A 18 -1.78 7.91 23.53
CA PHE A 18 -3.18 7.44 23.57
C PHE A 18 -3.86 7.37 22.20
N SER A 19 -3.26 7.96 21.16
CA SER A 19 -3.80 7.95 19.81
C SER A 19 -3.66 6.58 19.10
N CYS A 20 -2.82 5.69 19.60
CA CYS A 20 -2.65 4.34 19.04
C CYS A 20 -3.67 3.31 19.55
N SER A 21 -4.58 3.68 20.45
CA SER A 21 -5.51 2.73 21.07
C SER A 21 -6.95 2.79 20.56
N SER A 22 -7.25 3.63 19.58
CA SER A 22 -8.55 3.59 18.90
C SER A 22 -8.46 2.78 17.59
N THR A 23 -7.96 1.57 17.68
CA THR A 23 -8.24 0.59 16.65
C THR A 23 -9.70 0.22 16.80
N SER A 24 -10.51 0.48 15.78
CA SER A 24 -11.82 -0.15 15.66
C SER A 24 -11.69 -1.61 15.99
N PRO A 25 -12.55 -2.15 16.84
CA PRO A 25 -12.50 -3.56 17.12
C PRO A 25 -12.57 -4.30 15.78
N PHE A 26 -11.59 -5.12 15.52
CA PHE A 26 -11.64 -6.10 14.44
C PHE A 26 -13.00 -6.83 14.60
N VAL A 27 -13.83 -6.78 13.59
CA VAL A 27 -15.03 -7.62 13.58
C VAL A 27 -14.52 -9.03 13.43
N SER A 28 -14.50 -9.77 14.52
CA SER A 28 -14.03 -11.15 14.50
C SER A 28 -14.86 -11.94 13.50
N ASN A 29 -14.26 -12.94 12.87
CA ASN A 29 -14.95 -13.91 12.02
C ASN A 29 -16.15 -14.58 12.70
N THR A 30 -16.30 -14.38 14.01
CA THR A 30 -17.47 -14.85 14.78
C THR A 30 -18.80 -14.25 14.35
N THR A 31 -18.77 -13.16 13.55
CA THR A 31 -20.00 -12.61 12.94
C THR A 31 -20.39 -13.29 11.64
N LEU A 32 -19.46 -13.96 10.97
CA LEU A 32 -19.75 -14.78 9.80
C LEU A 32 -19.93 -16.24 10.19
N SER A 33 -20.89 -16.89 9.55
CA SER A 33 -21.16 -18.31 9.78
C SER A 33 -19.91 -19.15 9.46
N GLU A 34 -19.54 -20.08 10.34
CA GLU A 34 -18.49 -21.06 10.08
C GLU A 34 -18.80 -21.97 8.89
N SER A 35 -20.07 -22.05 8.48
CA SER A 35 -20.48 -22.85 7.32
C SER A 35 -20.21 -22.20 5.98
N LEU A 36 -19.82 -20.91 5.95
CA LEU A 36 -19.46 -20.22 4.71
C LEU A 36 -18.10 -20.71 4.20
N SER A 37 -18.01 -20.88 2.88
CA SER A 37 -16.73 -21.11 2.22
C SER A 37 -15.82 -19.90 2.38
N ILE A 38 -14.50 -20.06 2.13
CA ILE A 38 -13.56 -18.93 2.21
C ILE A 38 -13.93 -17.87 1.18
N GLU A 39 -14.35 -18.23 -0.01
CA GLU A 39 -14.77 -17.32 -1.07
C GLU A 39 -15.99 -16.49 -0.64
N GLU A 40 -17.01 -17.13 -0.05
CA GLU A 40 -18.17 -16.43 0.48
C GLU A 40 -17.81 -15.47 1.63
N LYS A 41 -16.83 -15.82 2.46
CA LYS A 41 -16.30 -14.93 3.50
C LYS A 41 -15.59 -13.73 2.90
N LEU A 42 -14.75 -13.94 1.86
CA LEU A 42 -14.05 -12.86 1.16
C LEU A 42 -15.06 -11.87 0.55
N GLU A 43 -16.11 -12.36 -0.10
CA GLU A 43 -17.18 -11.52 -0.66
C GLU A 43 -17.96 -10.78 0.42
N ALA A 44 -18.29 -11.44 1.54
CA ALA A 44 -18.98 -10.83 2.67
C ALA A 44 -18.18 -9.70 3.33
N TYR A 45 -16.84 -9.75 3.26
CA TYR A 45 -15.95 -8.67 3.67
C TYR A 45 -15.72 -7.61 2.58
N GLY A 46 -16.47 -7.67 1.48
CA GLY A 46 -16.45 -6.65 0.43
C GLY A 46 -15.38 -6.89 -0.64
N GLY A 47 -14.80 -8.08 -0.70
CA GLY A 47 -13.93 -8.48 -1.80
C GLY A 47 -14.68 -8.47 -3.14
N ARG A 48 -14.16 -7.76 -4.12
CA ARG A 48 -14.70 -7.72 -5.50
C ARG A 48 -14.01 -8.80 -6.31
N GLU A 49 -14.74 -9.84 -6.68
CA GLU A 49 -14.23 -10.93 -7.51
C GLU A 49 -13.82 -10.43 -8.89
N VAL A 50 -12.69 -10.93 -9.37
CA VAL A 50 -12.14 -10.65 -10.68
C VAL A 50 -11.31 -11.83 -11.15
N TYR A 51 -11.26 -12.04 -12.48
CA TYR A 51 -10.37 -13.00 -13.10
C TYR A 51 -9.20 -12.28 -13.76
N VAL A 52 -7.97 -12.73 -13.48
CA VAL A 52 -6.74 -12.09 -13.95
C VAL A 52 -5.83 -13.09 -14.66
N GLN A 53 -4.98 -12.59 -15.53
CA GLN A 53 -3.85 -13.36 -16.03
C GLN A 53 -2.73 -13.39 -14.98
N GLU A 54 -1.76 -14.30 -15.16
CA GLU A 54 -0.55 -14.30 -14.35
C GLU A 54 0.15 -12.93 -14.44
N PRO A 55 0.46 -12.29 -13.30
CA PRO A 55 1.12 -11.01 -13.33
C PRO A 55 2.61 -11.10 -13.64
N GLU A 56 3.14 -10.07 -14.26
CA GLU A 56 4.58 -9.81 -14.20
C GLU A 56 4.90 -9.27 -12.80
N MET A 57 5.90 -9.84 -12.13
CA MET A 57 6.26 -9.53 -10.75
C MET A 57 7.60 -8.83 -10.68
N PHE A 58 7.67 -7.72 -9.96
CA PHE A 58 8.87 -6.92 -9.78
C PHE A 58 9.17 -6.76 -8.29
N PHE A 59 10.39 -7.13 -7.90
CA PHE A 59 10.87 -7.01 -6.51
C PHE A 59 11.96 -5.95 -6.35
N GLN A 60 12.33 -5.29 -7.46
CA GLN A 60 13.30 -4.19 -7.49
C GLN A 60 12.71 -3.00 -8.22
N GLY A 61 12.88 -1.81 -7.61
CA GLY A 61 12.27 -0.60 -8.15
C GLY A 61 12.80 -0.16 -9.50
N GLU A 62 14.08 -0.46 -9.81
CA GLU A 62 14.68 -0.13 -11.10
C GLU A 62 14.05 -0.95 -12.24
N GLU A 63 13.88 -2.26 -12.03
CA GLU A 63 13.22 -3.14 -13.02
C GLU A 63 11.77 -2.72 -13.24
N TRP A 64 11.08 -2.40 -12.13
CA TRP A 64 9.73 -1.87 -12.19
C TRP A 64 9.64 -0.56 -12.96
N LEU A 65 10.53 0.39 -12.71
CA LEU A 65 10.52 1.69 -13.40
C LEU A 65 10.70 1.52 -14.92
N ILE A 66 11.66 0.72 -15.35
CA ILE A 66 11.89 0.43 -16.78
C ILE A 66 10.61 -0.15 -17.42
N ARG A 67 10.01 -1.12 -16.75
CA ARG A 67 8.80 -1.75 -17.27
C ARG A 67 7.59 -0.82 -17.31
N LEU A 68 7.47 0.06 -16.29
CA LEU A 68 6.44 1.10 -16.28
C LEU A 68 6.63 2.11 -17.41
N GLU A 69 7.86 2.56 -17.67
CA GLU A 69 8.19 3.45 -18.78
C GLU A 69 7.77 2.84 -20.13
N GLU A 70 8.04 1.55 -20.35
CA GLU A 70 7.62 0.83 -21.56
C GLU A 70 6.10 0.80 -21.75
N GLU A 71 5.32 0.61 -20.67
CA GLU A 71 3.87 0.61 -20.76
C GLU A 71 3.30 2.03 -20.97
N VAL A 72 3.88 3.02 -20.30
CA VAL A 72 3.50 4.44 -20.51
C VAL A 72 3.80 4.87 -21.95
N GLU A 73 4.90 4.41 -22.54
CA GLU A 73 5.25 4.70 -23.94
C GLU A 73 4.24 4.10 -24.93
N LYS A 74 3.61 2.97 -24.61
CA LYS A 74 2.58 2.33 -25.43
C LYS A 74 1.19 2.95 -25.29
N ALA A 75 0.95 3.78 -24.27
CA ALA A 75 -0.36 4.36 -24.01
C ALA A 75 -0.91 5.16 -25.19
N GLU A 76 -2.18 4.96 -25.53
CA GLU A 76 -2.86 5.58 -26.67
C GLU A 76 -4.06 6.44 -26.28
N ASP A 77 -4.71 6.18 -25.13
CA ASP A 77 -5.95 6.84 -24.73
C ASP A 77 -5.81 7.53 -23.36
N TYR A 78 -5.47 6.77 -22.29
CA TYR A 78 -5.35 7.35 -20.97
C TYR A 78 -4.40 6.62 -20.03
N ILE A 79 -3.89 7.37 -19.04
CA ILE A 79 -3.08 6.86 -17.94
C ILE A 79 -3.66 7.40 -16.64
N LEU A 80 -3.97 6.51 -15.70
CA LEU A 80 -4.39 6.83 -14.34
C LEU A 80 -3.36 6.29 -13.37
N MET A 81 -2.82 7.13 -12.49
CA MET A 81 -1.86 6.74 -11.46
C MET A 81 -2.27 7.30 -10.11
N SER A 82 -2.35 6.47 -9.09
CA SER A 82 -2.46 6.91 -7.68
C SER A 82 -1.26 6.43 -6.90
N LEU A 83 -0.65 7.34 -6.14
CA LEU A 83 0.61 7.12 -5.43
C LEU A 83 0.53 7.69 -4.01
N TYR A 84 1.07 6.96 -3.04
CA TYR A 84 1.25 7.52 -1.71
C TYR A 84 2.37 8.55 -1.67
N LEU A 85 3.58 8.21 -2.20
CA LEU A 85 4.69 9.12 -2.29
C LEU A 85 5.13 9.29 -3.75
N GLY A 86 5.23 10.53 -4.20
CA GLY A 86 5.79 10.90 -5.48
C GLY A 86 6.79 12.04 -5.30
N SER A 87 8.00 11.90 -5.84
CA SER A 87 9.03 12.92 -5.77
C SER A 87 9.55 13.33 -7.14
N SER A 88 10.17 14.48 -7.22
CA SER A 88 10.81 14.98 -8.45
C SER A 88 12.26 14.45 -8.58
N SER A 89 12.45 13.16 -8.27
CA SER A 89 13.73 12.49 -8.43
C SER A 89 14.24 12.55 -9.87
N SER A 90 15.55 12.77 -10.03
CA SER A 90 16.19 12.70 -11.35
C SER A 90 16.02 11.34 -12.04
N ARG A 91 15.80 10.27 -11.27
CA ARG A 91 15.51 8.93 -11.80
C ARG A 91 14.14 8.82 -12.45
N LEU A 92 13.21 9.70 -12.11
CA LEU A 92 11.85 9.74 -12.67
C LEU A 92 11.71 10.69 -13.85
N GLU A 93 12.76 11.46 -14.17
CA GLU A 93 12.66 12.47 -15.24
C GLU A 93 12.36 11.84 -16.61
N ASN A 94 12.86 10.64 -16.89
CA ASN A 94 12.55 9.94 -18.12
C ASN A 94 11.05 9.56 -18.18
N LEU A 95 10.50 8.97 -17.12
CA LEU A 95 9.07 8.65 -17.01
C LEU A 95 8.21 9.90 -17.22
N PHE A 96 8.54 11.01 -16.54
CA PHE A 96 7.77 12.25 -16.67
C PHE A 96 7.88 12.89 -18.05
N SER A 97 9.03 12.74 -18.72
CA SER A 97 9.23 13.20 -20.09
C SER A 97 8.40 12.39 -21.09
N ILE A 98 8.32 11.07 -20.93
CA ILE A 98 7.45 10.20 -21.74
C ILE A 98 5.98 10.60 -21.49
N MET A 99 5.57 10.81 -20.24
CA MET A 99 4.21 11.25 -19.93
C MET A 99 3.87 12.62 -20.57
N GLU A 100 4.80 13.58 -20.53
CA GLU A 100 4.63 14.89 -21.20
C GLU A 100 4.46 14.71 -22.73
N GLU A 101 5.30 13.88 -23.36
CA GLU A 101 5.17 13.58 -24.78
C GLU A 101 3.81 12.95 -25.10
N LYS A 102 3.35 11.98 -24.30
CA LYS A 102 2.04 11.35 -24.46
C LYS A 102 0.90 12.35 -24.29
N ALA A 103 0.96 13.22 -23.27
CA ALA A 103 -0.02 14.27 -23.07
C ALA A 103 -0.08 15.22 -24.26
N SER A 104 1.07 15.60 -24.85
CA SER A 104 1.13 16.45 -26.05
C SER A 104 0.50 15.79 -27.28
N LYS A 105 0.44 14.47 -27.32
CA LYS A 105 -0.22 13.66 -28.37
C LYS A 105 -1.71 13.39 -28.09
N GLY A 106 -2.24 13.91 -26.98
CA GLY A 106 -3.65 13.79 -26.62
C GLY A 106 -4.01 12.65 -25.69
N VAL A 107 -3.02 11.90 -25.16
CA VAL A 107 -3.26 10.92 -24.09
C VAL A 107 -3.64 11.65 -22.81
N ARG A 108 -4.75 11.26 -22.21
CA ARG A 108 -5.28 11.88 -20.98
C ARG A 108 -4.59 11.28 -19.76
N ILE A 109 -3.83 12.10 -19.05
CA ILE A 109 -3.05 11.63 -17.90
C ILE A 109 -3.56 12.24 -16.61
N TYR A 110 -3.92 11.41 -15.65
CA TYR A 110 -4.37 11.79 -14.32
C TYR A 110 -3.49 11.16 -13.26
N LEU A 111 -2.95 11.98 -12.38
CA LEU A 111 -2.07 11.57 -11.30
C LEU A 111 -2.64 12.03 -9.95
N ILE A 112 -2.88 11.09 -9.05
CA ILE A 112 -3.16 11.36 -7.63
C ILE A 112 -1.89 11.13 -6.85
N VAL A 113 -1.52 12.10 -6.02
CA VAL A 113 -0.39 11.99 -5.08
C VAL A 113 -0.88 12.37 -3.68
N ASP A 114 -0.66 11.54 -2.69
CA ASP A 114 -1.05 11.89 -1.31
C ASP A 114 -0.22 13.08 -0.80
N GLY A 115 -0.84 13.92 0.01
CA GLY A 115 -0.21 15.10 0.59
C GLY A 115 1.03 14.82 1.43
N SER A 116 1.24 13.57 1.87
CA SER A 116 2.47 13.12 2.55
C SER A 116 3.72 13.28 1.69
N SER A 117 3.58 13.29 0.36
CA SER A 117 4.68 13.57 -0.57
C SER A 117 5.32 14.94 -0.33
N SER A 118 4.59 15.88 0.28
CA SER A 118 5.16 17.17 0.69
C SER A 118 6.30 17.03 1.70
N MET A 119 6.36 15.92 2.44
CA MET A 119 7.39 15.61 3.43
C MET A 119 8.44 14.61 2.92
N ASP A 120 8.26 14.09 1.72
CA ASP A 120 9.25 13.20 1.11
C ASP A 120 10.46 14.01 0.64
N MET A 121 11.54 13.89 1.39
CA MET A 121 12.79 14.67 1.19
C MET A 121 13.94 13.77 0.75
N THR A 122 13.66 12.60 0.19
CA THR A 122 14.69 11.60 -0.13
C THR A 122 15.71 12.11 -1.14
N ASP A 123 15.27 12.89 -2.12
CA ASP A 123 16.16 13.52 -3.13
C ASP A 123 15.63 14.89 -3.62
N THR A 124 14.57 15.39 -3.01
CA THR A 124 14.01 16.70 -3.30
C THR A 124 13.88 17.54 -2.04
N LYS A 125 13.78 18.85 -2.22
CA LYS A 125 13.50 19.76 -1.12
C LYS A 125 12.04 19.63 -0.71
N PHE A 126 11.77 19.86 0.59
CA PHE A 126 10.41 19.98 1.10
C PHE A 126 9.60 20.98 0.28
N VAL A 127 8.45 20.56 -0.25
CA VAL A 127 7.53 21.39 -1.02
C VAL A 127 6.08 21.07 -0.67
N MET A 128 5.23 22.10 -0.53
CA MET A 128 3.83 21.91 -0.14
C MET A 128 2.96 21.36 -1.29
N THR A 129 3.42 21.50 -2.52
CA THR A 129 2.74 21.03 -3.73
C THR A 129 3.68 20.14 -4.52
N PRO A 130 3.85 18.86 -4.08
CA PRO A 130 4.76 17.94 -4.75
C PRO A 130 4.35 17.73 -6.20
N LEU A 131 5.33 17.63 -7.08
CA LEU A 131 5.14 17.40 -8.52
C LEU A 131 4.27 18.44 -9.25
N ASN A 132 4.02 19.61 -8.65
CA ASN A 132 3.09 20.61 -9.24
C ASN A 132 3.50 21.07 -10.65
N TYR A 133 4.78 21.04 -10.97
CA TYR A 133 5.32 21.36 -12.30
C TYR A 133 4.81 20.42 -13.42
N LEU A 134 4.32 19.23 -13.08
CA LEU A 134 3.73 18.31 -14.05
C LEU A 134 2.43 18.84 -14.66
N ARG A 135 1.75 19.79 -14.01
CA ARG A 135 0.59 20.47 -14.57
C ARG A 135 0.96 21.27 -15.83
N ASP A 136 2.13 21.91 -15.81
CA ASP A 136 2.64 22.66 -16.95
C ASP A 136 3.06 21.72 -18.10
N ARG A 137 3.23 20.42 -17.81
CA ARG A 137 3.50 19.36 -18.78
C ARG A 137 2.24 18.65 -19.28
N GLY A 138 1.04 19.20 -19.01
CA GLY A 138 -0.24 18.66 -19.48
C GLY A 138 -0.77 17.47 -18.69
N ILE A 139 -0.24 17.22 -17.49
CA ILE A 139 -0.69 16.14 -16.61
C ILE A 139 -1.70 16.69 -15.59
N ASN A 140 -2.88 16.07 -15.50
CA ASN A 140 -3.87 16.42 -14.49
C ASN A 140 -3.41 15.87 -13.14
N LEU A 141 -3.08 16.75 -12.20
CA LEU A 141 -2.53 16.37 -10.90
C LEU A 141 -3.50 16.73 -9.77
N LEU A 142 -3.82 15.77 -8.94
CA LEU A 142 -4.51 15.95 -7.65
C LEU A 142 -3.55 15.66 -6.50
N ILE A 143 -3.35 16.64 -5.62
CA ILE A 143 -2.75 16.42 -4.31
C ILE A 143 -3.87 16.02 -3.36
N TYR A 144 -3.97 14.74 -3.05
CA TYR A 144 -5.02 14.19 -2.20
C TYR A 144 -4.69 14.43 -0.72
N ALA A 145 -5.71 14.81 0.08
CA ALA A 145 -5.55 15.13 1.49
C ALA A 145 -4.31 16.02 1.77
N PRO A 146 -4.22 17.23 1.16
CA PRO A 146 -3.04 18.07 1.25
C PRO A 146 -2.76 18.46 2.70
N LEU A 147 -1.47 18.55 3.04
CA LEU A 147 -1.09 19.05 4.36
C LEU A 147 -1.56 20.49 4.53
N SER A 148 -2.26 20.76 5.62
CA SER A 148 -2.84 22.06 5.92
C SER A 148 -2.62 22.44 7.38
N PHE A 149 -2.83 23.69 7.72
CA PHE A 149 -2.71 24.18 9.10
C PHE A 149 -3.68 23.48 10.07
N THR A 150 -4.80 22.95 9.56
CA THR A 150 -5.78 22.20 10.37
C THR A 150 -5.19 20.93 10.96
N HIS A 151 -4.18 20.32 10.34
CA HIS A 151 -3.44 19.18 10.88
C HIS A 151 -2.63 19.53 12.13
N ALA A 152 -2.23 20.78 12.30
CA ALA A 152 -1.59 21.23 13.53
C ALA A 152 -2.56 21.26 14.72
N ILE A 153 -3.87 21.43 14.45
CA ILE A 153 -4.94 21.45 15.45
C ILE A 153 -5.47 20.04 15.70
N ASN A 154 -5.54 19.22 14.67
CA ASN A 154 -5.99 17.82 14.76
C ASN A 154 -4.95 16.88 14.13
N PRO A 155 -3.90 16.52 14.88
CA PRO A 155 -2.80 15.70 14.35
C PRO A 155 -3.23 14.28 13.96
N THR A 156 -4.36 13.77 14.44
CA THR A 156 -4.87 12.45 14.04
C THR A 156 -5.22 12.38 12.55
N GLN A 157 -5.59 13.50 11.94
CA GLN A 157 -5.83 13.58 10.50
C GLN A 157 -4.56 13.35 9.67
N LEU A 158 -3.36 13.49 10.25
CA LEU A 158 -2.11 13.12 9.59
C LEU A 158 -1.99 11.61 9.34
N LEU A 159 -2.73 10.79 10.07
CA LEU A 159 -2.74 9.33 9.94
C LEU A 159 -3.72 8.85 8.86
N VAL A 160 -4.68 9.70 8.46
CA VAL A 160 -5.65 9.38 7.42
C VAL A 160 -5.05 9.71 6.06
N ARG A 161 -4.47 8.69 5.39
CA ARG A 161 -3.73 8.82 4.14
C ARG A 161 -4.17 7.79 3.11
N ASP A 162 -4.13 8.16 1.84
CA ASP A 162 -4.26 7.19 0.75
C ASP A 162 -2.91 6.52 0.50
N HIS A 163 -2.76 5.29 0.97
CA HIS A 163 -1.51 4.53 0.84
C HIS A 163 -1.50 3.60 -0.37
N ARG A 164 -2.54 3.62 -1.20
CA ARG A 164 -2.63 2.79 -2.40
C ARG A 164 -1.62 3.23 -3.46
N LYS A 165 -1.12 2.26 -4.22
CA LYS A 165 -0.35 2.47 -5.44
C LYS A 165 -1.03 1.65 -6.50
N LEU A 166 -1.70 2.33 -7.40
CA LEU A 166 -2.40 1.72 -8.52
C LEU A 166 -2.14 2.49 -9.80
N ILE A 167 -2.03 1.76 -10.89
CA ILE A 167 -1.84 2.30 -12.22
C ILE A 167 -2.80 1.60 -13.17
N VAL A 168 -3.43 2.36 -14.06
CA VAL A 168 -4.26 1.84 -15.15
C VAL A 168 -3.85 2.53 -16.43
N ILE A 169 -3.60 1.75 -17.49
CA ILE A 169 -3.25 2.24 -18.81
C ILE A 169 -4.25 1.68 -19.81
N ASP A 170 -4.92 2.57 -20.53
CA ASP A 170 -5.85 2.29 -21.62
C ASP A 170 -6.94 1.24 -21.32
N GLY A 171 -7.25 1.00 -20.03
CA GLY A 171 -8.22 -0.02 -19.61
C GLY A 171 -7.81 -1.45 -19.91
N LYS A 172 -6.54 -1.71 -20.18
CA LYS A 172 -5.97 -3.00 -20.53
C LYS A 172 -4.89 -3.46 -19.57
N VAL A 173 -4.10 -2.52 -19.06
CA VAL A 173 -3.00 -2.78 -18.16
C VAL A 173 -3.35 -2.22 -16.79
N ALA A 174 -3.16 -3.03 -15.76
CA ALA A 174 -3.34 -2.67 -14.38
C ALA A 174 -2.07 -2.99 -13.61
N ALA A 175 -1.62 -2.10 -12.71
CA ALA A 175 -0.56 -2.44 -11.78
C ALA A 175 -0.93 -2.01 -10.37
N ILE A 176 -0.61 -2.87 -9.40
CA ILE A 176 -0.78 -2.65 -7.96
C ILE A 176 0.44 -3.14 -7.21
N GLY A 177 0.67 -2.60 -6.01
CA GLY A 177 1.76 -3.07 -5.13
C GLY A 177 2.18 -2.06 -4.09
N GLY A 178 3.39 -2.22 -3.56
CA GLY A 178 3.92 -1.42 -2.47
C GLY A 178 4.83 -0.28 -2.88
N MET A 179 5.41 -0.31 -4.09
CA MET A 179 6.44 0.64 -4.53
C MET A 179 5.88 2.03 -4.81
N ASN A 180 6.54 3.04 -4.27
CA ASN A 180 6.27 4.44 -4.57
C ASN A 180 7.11 4.92 -5.77
N LEU A 181 6.77 6.09 -6.33
CA LEU A 181 7.62 6.79 -7.30
C LEU A 181 8.49 7.82 -6.58
N ASN A 182 9.47 7.34 -5.83
CA ASN A 182 10.48 8.15 -5.15
C ASN A 182 11.85 7.45 -5.19
N TYR A 183 12.88 8.19 -4.81
CA TYR A 183 14.28 7.72 -4.91
C TYR A 183 14.53 6.38 -4.20
N ILE A 184 13.94 6.18 -3.02
CA ILE A 184 14.17 4.96 -2.23
C ILE A 184 13.49 3.75 -2.88
N SER A 185 12.27 3.92 -3.37
CA SER A 185 11.50 2.80 -3.92
C SER A 185 11.96 2.37 -5.32
N ILE A 186 12.38 3.34 -6.16
CA ILE A 186 12.76 3.08 -7.56
C ILE A 186 14.26 3.02 -7.81
N GLY A 187 15.08 3.21 -6.79
CA GLY A 187 16.52 3.24 -6.96
C GLY A 187 17.15 1.85 -7.10
N ALA A 188 18.43 1.80 -7.54
CA ALA A 188 19.26 0.61 -7.56
C ALA A 188 20.27 0.62 -6.42
N GLY A 189 20.65 -0.56 -5.91
CA GLY A 189 21.73 -0.75 -4.94
C GLY A 189 21.30 -1.02 -3.50
N GLU A 190 22.27 -1.11 -2.60
CA GLU A 190 22.14 -1.62 -1.23
C GLU A 190 21.25 -0.79 -0.30
N LYS A 191 21.04 0.50 -0.62
CA LYS A 191 20.25 1.43 0.21
C LYS A 191 18.79 1.52 -0.20
N ASN A 192 18.39 0.78 -1.22
CA ASN A 192 17.06 0.82 -1.76
C ASN A 192 16.11 -0.08 -0.99
N GLN A 193 14.84 0.19 -1.18
CA GLN A 193 13.75 -0.57 -0.62
C GLN A 193 13.54 -1.86 -1.43
N ARG A 194 13.35 -2.98 -0.74
CA ARG A 194 12.79 -4.20 -1.31
C ARG A 194 11.28 -4.17 -1.10
N ASP A 195 10.54 -4.12 -2.18
CA ASP A 195 9.09 -4.09 -2.18
C ASP A 195 8.61 -4.86 -3.42
N SER A 196 7.31 -4.92 -3.65
CA SER A 196 6.74 -5.62 -4.80
C SER A 196 5.80 -4.72 -5.60
N MET A 197 5.82 -4.93 -6.92
CA MET A 197 4.80 -4.44 -7.85
C MET A 197 4.38 -5.58 -8.76
N TYR A 198 3.12 -5.59 -9.12
CA TYR A 198 2.48 -6.61 -9.94
C TYR A 198 1.78 -5.94 -11.12
N LEU A 199 2.15 -6.29 -12.33
CA LEU A 199 1.56 -5.78 -13.56
C LEU A 199 0.72 -6.87 -14.22
N PHE A 200 -0.52 -6.54 -14.48
CA PHE A 200 -1.51 -7.43 -15.07
C PHE A 200 -1.97 -6.89 -16.44
N HIS A 201 -1.98 -7.72 -17.44
CA HIS A 201 -2.71 -7.48 -18.68
C HIS A 201 -4.16 -7.97 -18.50
N SER A 202 -4.95 -7.22 -17.72
CA SER A 202 -6.30 -7.61 -17.33
C SER A 202 -7.29 -6.45 -17.48
N PRO A 203 -8.15 -6.48 -18.50
CA PRO A 203 -9.21 -5.48 -18.67
C PRO A 203 -10.18 -5.42 -17.48
N SER A 204 -10.55 -6.56 -16.91
CA SER A 204 -11.47 -6.64 -15.78
C SER A 204 -10.90 -5.97 -14.52
N LEU A 205 -9.61 -6.23 -14.18
CA LEU A 205 -8.94 -5.57 -13.08
C LEU A 205 -8.74 -4.08 -13.38
N SER A 206 -8.35 -3.72 -14.60
CA SER A 206 -8.18 -2.33 -15.02
C SER A 206 -9.47 -1.52 -14.84
N ARG A 207 -10.63 -2.10 -15.16
CA ARG A 207 -11.93 -1.47 -14.95
C ARG A 207 -12.20 -1.21 -13.46
N ILE A 208 -11.97 -2.19 -12.60
CA ILE A 208 -12.17 -2.03 -11.15
C ILE A 208 -11.25 -0.94 -10.59
N LEU A 209 -9.97 -0.95 -10.94
CA LEU A 209 -9.01 0.06 -10.47
C LEU A 209 -9.29 1.46 -11.03
N MET A 210 -9.80 1.56 -12.25
CA MET A 210 -10.25 2.82 -12.83
C MET A 210 -11.44 3.41 -12.04
N GLU A 211 -12.43 2.58 -11.68
CA GLU A 211 -13.55 2.99 -10.85
C GLU A 211 -13.09 3.52 -9.47
N GLU A 212 -12.16 2.82 -8.84
CA GLU A 212 -11.53 3.24 -7.56
C GLU A 212 -10.76 4.55 -7.71
N PHE A 213 -10.01 4.70 -8.80
CA PHE A 213 -9.30 5.94 -9.11
C PHE A 213 -10.26 7.11 -9.27
N VAL A 214 -11.31 6.96 -10.08
CA VAL A 214 -12.33 7.99 -10.33
C VAL A 214 -13.03 8.39 -9.03
N SER A 215 -13.41 7.42 -8.21
CA SER A 215 -14.01 7.68 -6.89
C SER A 215 -13.09 8.51 -6.00
N THR A 216 -11.80 8.17 -5.95
CA THR A 216 -10.80 8.89 -5.15
C THR A 216 -10.58 10.30 -5.70
N TRP A 217 -10.43 10.45 -7.02
CA TRP A 217 -10.29 11.75 -7.67
C TRP A 217 -11.46 12.67 -7.32
N ASN A 218 -12.68 12.19 -7.49
CA ASN A 218 -13.89 12.96 -7.26
C ASN A 218 -14.13 13.31 -5.78
N SER A 219 -13.57 12.51 -4.86
CA SER A 219 -13.63 12.82 -3.43
C SER A 219 -12.67 13.94 -3.01
N GLY A 220 -11.58 14.15 -3.75
CA GLY A 220 -10.52 15.10 -3.41
C GLY A 220 -10.40 16.29 -4.35
N SER A 221 -11.09 16.31 -5.50
CA SER A 221 -11.01 17.33 -6.53
C SER A 221 -12.33 18.11 -6.69
N VAL A 222 -12.22 19.38 -7.08
CA VAL A 222 -13.37 20.16 -7.57
C VAL A 222 -13.66 19.89 -9.05
N ASP A 223 -12.68 19.39 -9.78
CA ASP A 223 -12.79 18.99 -11.18
C ASP A 223 -13.26 17.53 -11.24
N TYR A 224 -14.57 17.37 -11.37
CA TYR A 224 -15.20 16.04 -11.45
C TYR A 224 -14.87 15.37 -12.78
N ILE A 225 -14.54 14.08 -12.71
CA ILE A 225 -14.38 13.20 -13.88
C ILE A 225 -15.41 12.09 -13.86
N ASP A 226 -15.93 11.72 -15.02
CA ASP A 226 -16.88 10.62 -15.20
C ASP A 226 -16.13 9.37 -15.67
N SER A 227 -16.48 8.21 -15.10
CA SER A 227 -15.87 6.93 -15.49
C SER A 227 -16.10 6.59 -16.98
N SER A 228 -17.20 7.10 -17.57
CA SER A 228 -17.48 6.92 -18.99
C SER A 228 -16.47 7.63 -19.93
N PHE A 229 -15.64 8.53 -19.39
CA PHE A 229 -14.55 9.14 -20.16
C PHE A 229 -13.43 8.15 -20.45
N PHE A 230 -13.35 7.04 -19.73
CA PHE A 230 -12.28 6.07 -19.81
C PHE A 230 -12.78 4.80 -20.49
N LYS A 231 -12.18 4.48 -21.62
CA LYS A 231 -12.55 3.28 -22.37
C LYS A 231 -12.20 2.04 -21.55
N THR A 232 -13.15 1.12 -21.49
CA THR A 232 -12.99 -0.18 -20.83
C THR A 232 -13.14 -1.30 -21.85
N TYR A 233 -12.60 -2.47 -21.48
CA TYR A 233 -12.66 -3.66 -22.32
C TYR A 233 -13.13 -4.82 -21.45
N GLU A 234 -13.70 -5.82 -22.09
CA GLU A 234 -14.01 -7.11 -21.48
C GLU A 234 -12.81 -8.04 -21.67
N GLY A 235 -12.57 -8.89 -20.73
CA GLY A 235 -11.54 -9.90 -20.80
C GLY A 235 -11.37 -10.58 -19.45
N ASP A 236 -11.35 -11.91 -19.47
CA ASP A 236 -11.19 -12.75 -18.32
C ASP A 236 -9.76 -13.31 -18.27
N GLY A 237 -9.32 -13.65 -17.08
CA GLY A 237 -8.06 -14.34 -16.82
C GLY A 237 -8.30 -15.78 -16.39
N GLU A 238 -7.22 -16.49 -16.14
CA GLU A 238 -7.24 -17.88 -15.66
C GLU A 238 -7.29 -17.96 -14.12
N TYR A 239 -6.80 -16.93 -13.43
CA TYR A 239 -6.69 -16.90 -11.98
C TYR A 239 -7.82 -16.09 -11.37
N ARG A 240 -8.54 -16.72 -10.45
CA ARG A 240 -9.58 -16.07 -9.65
C ARG A 240 -8.94 -15.25 -8.53
N ALA A 241 -9.34 -14.00 -8.41
CA ALA A 241 -8.81 -13.07 -7.42
C ALA A 241 -9.93 -12.22 -6.80
N TRP A 242 -9.67 -11.62 -5.64
CA TRP A 242 -10.55 -10.67 -4.98
C TRP A 242 -9.78 -9.39 -4.69
N LEU A 243 -10.33 -8.26 -5.14
CA LEU A 243 -9.79 -6.95 -4.81
C LEU A 243 -10.49 -6.40 -3.57
N PHE A 244 -9.69 -6.00 -2.58
CA PHE A 244 -10.15 -5.32 -1.38
C PHE A 244 -9.73 -3.86 -1.40
N ASN A 245 -10.64 -2.98 -1.03
CA ASN A 245 -10.38 -1.58 -0.83
C ASN A 245 -10.97 -1.15 0.52
N ARG A 246 -10.15 -0.53 1.37
CA ARG A 246 -10.58 -0.02 2.66
C ARG A 246 -10.98 1.45 2.56
N ASP A 247 -12.21 1.77 2.99
CA ASP A 247 -12.61 3.16 3.18
C ASP A 247 -12.03 3.70 4.50
N ILE A 248 -11.00 4.55 4.37
CA ILE A 248 -10.30 5.11 5.54
C ILE A 248 -11.13 6.10 6.37
N TYR A 249 -12.28 6.53 5.85
CA TYR A 249 -13.22 7.42 6.55
C TYR A 249 -14.35 6.68 7.25
N LYS A 250 -14.42 5.37 7.10
CA LYS A 250 -15.40 4.50 7.73
C LYS A 250 -14.73 3.48 8.64
N ASP A 251 -15.54 2.92 9.50
CA ASP A 251 -15.17 1.78 10.34
C ASP A 251 -15.17 0.50 9.49
N ASP A 252 -14.21 0.42 8.57
CA ASP A 252 -14.13 -0.60 7.54
C ASP A 252 -13.14 -1.69 7.97
N VAL A 253 -13.66 -2.90 8.10
CA VAL A 253 -12.93 -4.11 8.52
C VAL A 253 -12.61 -5.06 7.37
N SER A 254 -12.83 -4.65 6.12
CA SER A 254 -12.67 -5.49 4.93
C SER A 254 -11.32 -6.20 4.87
N ILE A 255 -10.23 -5.44 4.99
CA ILE A 255 -8.87 -6.00 4.94
C ILE A 255 -8.59 -6.89 6.15
N SER A 256 -8.93 -6.45 7.36
CA SER A 256 -8.73 -7.27 8.57
C SER A 256 -9.54 -8.56 8.53
N GLY A 257 -10.78 -8.49 8.03
CA GLY A 257 -11.64 -9.66 7.84
C GLY A 257 -11.09 -10.64 6.82
N MET A 258 -10.54 -10.14 5.71
CA MET A 258 -9.86 -10.95 4.69
C MET A 258 -8.66 -11.70 5.30
N TYR A 259 -7.74 -11.00 5.95
CA TYR A 259 -6.57 -11.62 6.59
C TYR A 259 -6.98 -12.67 7.63
N GLY A 260 -7.90 -12.30 8.55
CA GLY A 260 -8.38 -13.21 9.58
C GLY A 260 -9.06 -14.46 9.00
N SER A 261 -9.85 -14.31 7.92
CA SER A 261 -10.49 -15.43 7.26
C SER A 261 -9.49 -16.41 6.67
N LEU A 262 -8.49 -15.91 5.94
CA LEU A 262 -7.46 -16.75 5.33
C LEU A 262 -6.60 -17.46 6.38
N ILE A 263 -6.18 -16.77 7.44
CA ILE A 263 -5.40 -17.36 8.53
C ILE A 263 -6.20 -18.43 9.27
N ASN A 264 -7.49 -18.22 9.50
CA ASN A 264 -8.34 -19.21 10.16
C ASN A 264 -8.59 -20.45 9.30
N GLU A 265 -8.55 -20.34 7.98
CA GLU A 265 -8.67 -21.47 7.05
C GLU A 265 -7.35 -22.23 6.84
N ALA A 266 -6.21 -21.67 7.24
CA ALA A 266 -4.91 -22.27 7.06
C ALA A 266 -4.80 -23.65 7.74
N LYS A 267 -4.25 -24.64 7.03
CA LYS A 267 -4.11 -26.04 7.46
C LYS A 267 -2.67 -26.49 7.55
N GLU A 268 -1.79 -25.97 6.72
CA GLU A 268 -0.41 -26.41 6.58
C GLU A 268 0.57 -25.30 6.93
N SER A 269 0.52 -24.17 6.22
CA SER A 269 1.52 -23.12 6.38
C SER A 269 0.97 -21.72 6.11
N VAL A 270 1.56 -20.73 6.79
CA VAL A 270 1.36 -19.30 6.50
C VAL A 270 2.73 -18.62 6.49
N PHE A 271 3.06 -18.04 5.37
CA PHE A 271 4.18 -17.13 5.21
C PHE A 271 3.65 -15.67 5.24
N LEU A 272 4.17 -14.85 6.14
CA LEU A 272 3.71 -13.47 6.30
C LEU A 272 4.88 -12.49 6.27
N CYS A 273 4.84 -11.53 5.36
CA CYS A 273 5.76 -10.40 5.26
C CYS A 273 5.02 -9.09 5.57
N PRO A 274 4.87 -8.68 6.82
CA PRO A 274 4.34 -7.37 7.14
C PRO A 274 5.48 -6.35 7.18
N PHE A 275 5.34 -5.20 6.54
CA PHE A 275 6.35 -4.14 6.73
C PHE A 275 6.47 -3.71 8.19
N LEU A 276 5.35 -3.52 8.87
CA LEU A 276 5.29 -3.26 10.30
C LEU A 276 4.58 -4.43 10.99
N PRO A 277 5.26 -5.15 11.88
CA PRO A 277 4.70 -6.30 12.57
C PRO A 277 3.79 -5.86 13.73
N VAL A 278 2.79 -5.05 13.43
CA VAL A 278 1.80 -4.59 14.40
C VAL A 278 0.44 -5.17 14.01
N MET A 279 -0.09 -6.01 14.87
CA MET A 279 -1.40 -6.63 14.69
C MET A 279 -2.36 -6.18 15.78
N ASP A 280 -3.63 -6.02 15.44
CA ASP A 280 -4.67 -5.86 16.45
C ASP A 280 -4.92 -7.18 17.22
N GLY A 281 -5.70 -7.11 18.31
CA GLY A 281 -5.92 -8.26 19.19
C GLY A 281 -6.50 -9.46 18.46
N ASN A 282 -7.47 -9.25 17.57
CA ASN A 282 -8.14 -10.35 16.87
C ASN A 282 -7.26 -10.98 15.79
N MET A 283 -6.41 -10.18 15.14
CA MET A 283 -5.41 -10.71 14.22
C MET A 283 -4.39 -11.58 14.94
N LYS A 284 -3.93 -11.16 16.13
CA LYS A 284 -3.05 -11.98 16.99
C LYS A 284 -3.73 -13.26 17.44
N ASP A 285 -5.01 -13.21 17.79
CA ASP A 285 -5.79 -14.38 18.16
C ASP A 285 -5.93 -15.36 16.99
N ALA A 286 -6.15 -14.88 15.76
CA ALA A 286 -6.19 -15.71 14.57
C ALA A 286 -4.85 -16.42 14.31
N VAL A 287 -3.74 -15.69 14.43
CA VAL A 287 -2.38 -16.26 14.31
C VAL A 287 -2.15 -17.31 15.38
N LYS A 288 -2.44 -16.99 16.66
CA LYS A 288 -2.30 -17.92 17.76
C LYS A 288 -3.11 -19.21 17.54
N MET A 289 -4.37 -19.08 17.14
CA MET A 289 -5.21 -20.24 16.84
C MET A 289 -4.67 -21.08 15.69
N ALA A 290 -4.06 -20.47 14.67
CA ALA A 290 -3.42 -21.20 13.58
C ALA A 290 -2.20 -22.00 14.11
N VAL A 291 -1.34 -21.36 14.88
CA VAL A 291 -0.18 -22.03 15.52
C VAL A 291 -0.64 -23.15 16.47
N ASP A 292 -1.64 -22.92 17.30
CA ASP A 292 -2.20 -23.94 18.22
C ASP A 292 -2.81 -25.15 17.48
N ARG A 293 -3.25 -24.97 16.21
CA ARG A 293 -3.69 -26.06 15.32
C ARG A 293 -2.51 -26.81 14.68
N GLY A 294 -1.28 -26.32 14.83
CA GLY A 294 -0.07 -26.90 14.24
C GLY A 294 0.23 -26.38 12.83
N VAL A 295 -0.32 -25.25 12.44
CA VAL A 295 0.05 -24.55 11.20
C VAL A 295 1.46 -24.00 11.36
N ASP A 296 2.32 -24.23 10.37
CA ASP A 296 3.65 -23.65 10.29
C ASP A 296 3.52 -22.15 9.92
N PHE A 297 3.78 -21.26 10.89
CA PHE A 297 3.50 -19.84 10.75
C PHE A 297 4.78 -19.03 10.84
N ASP A 298 5.27 -18.57 9.67
CA ASP A 298 6.50 -17.84 9.49
C ASP A 298 6.26 -16.34 9.24
N ILE A 299 6.93 -15.51 10.03
CA ILE A 299 6.86 -14.05 9.91
C ILE A 299 8.23 -13.48 9.58
N PHE A 300 8.32 -12.80 8.42
CA PHE A 300 9.55 -12.20 7.93
C PHE A 300 9.47 -10.69 8.01
N VAL A 301 10.31 -10.05 8.82
CA VAL A 301 10.37 -8.60 8.99
C VAL A 301 11.80 -8.09 8.98
N SER A 302 11.97 -6.83 8.59
CA SER A 302 13.23 -6.12 8.72
C SER A 302 13.15 -5.15 9.89
N GLN A 303 14.13 -5.21 10.78
CA GLN A 303 14.34 -4.18 11.78
C GLN A 303 14.98 -2.96 11.09
N ASP A 304 14.16 -2.07 10.53
CA ASP A 304 14.68 -0.87 9.91
C ASP A 304 15.55 -0.09 10.92
N PRO A 305 16.84 0.15 10.62
CA PRO A 305 17.72 0.92 11.48
C PRO A 305 17.32 2.40 11.62
N ARG A 306 16.34 2.89 10.84
CA ARG A 306 15.80 4.23 10.99
C ARG A 306 15.09 4.38 12.33
N ALA A 307 15.64 5.25 13.17
CA ALA A 307 15.36 5.32 14.60
C ALA A 307 13.88 5.53 14.97
N TYR A 308 13.08 6.15 14.12
CA TYR A 308 11.69 6.45 14.43
C TYR A 308 10.73 5.25 14.26
N LEU A 309 11.10 4.26 13.46
CA LEU A 309 10.31 3.02 13.28
C LEU A 309 10.78 1.91 14.22
N LYS A 310 12.05 1.91 14.61
CA LYS A 310 12.69 0.82 15.35
C LYS A 310 11.96 0.44 16.64
N SER A 311 11.53 1.41 17.43
CA SER A 311 10.84 1.15 18.70
C SER A 311 9.45 0.55 18.51
N GLY A 312 8.72 1.00 17.49
CA GLY A 312 7.40 0.45 17.17
C GLY A 312 7.48 -0.97 16.61
N MET A 313 8.48 -1.23 15.78
CA MET A 313 8.73 -2.57 15.22
C MET A 313 9.14 -3.56 16.31
N ALA A 314 10.07 -3.21 17.17
CA ALA A 314 10.51 -4.07 18.27
C ALA A 314 9.34 -4.43 19.20
N TRP A 315 8.51 -3.46 19.57
CA TRP A 315 7.34 -3.70 20.42
C TRP A 315 6.33 -4.64 19.74
N GLY A 316 6.01 -4.40 18.47
CA GLY A 316 5.10 -5.26 17.72
C GLY A 316 5.60 -6.69 17.59
N MET A 317 6.91 -6.87 17.41
CA MET A 317 7.56 -8.18 17.33
C MET A 317 7.52 -8.93 18.66
N GLU A 318 7.89 -8.30 19.77
CA GLU A 318 7.82 -8.92 21.10
C GLU A 318 6.41 -9.39 21.42
N ASP A 319 5.42 -8.57 21.10
CA ASP A 319 4.00 -8.87 21.31
C ASP A 319 3.56 -10.07 20.45
N MET A 320 3.97 -10.11 19.17
CA MET A 320 3.65 -11.22 18.28
C MET A 320 4.30 -12.54 18.72
N ILE A 321 5.60 -12.53 18.99
CA ILE A 321 6.35 -13.74 19.38
C ILE A 321 5.83 -14.28 20.71
N SER A 322 5.69 -13.41 21.72
CA SER A 322 5.32 -13.85 23.07
C SER A 322 3.87 -14.34 23.16
N TYR A 323 2.98 -13.79 22.36
CA TYR A 323 1.57 -14.13 22.40
C TYR A 323 1.18 -15.25 21.45
N THR A 324 1.66 -15.20 20.22
CA THR A 324 1.19 -16.11 19.14
C THR A 324 1.96 -17.41 19.07
N GLY A 325 3.23 -17.41 19.45
CA GLY A 325 4.12 -18.57 19.28
C GLY A 325 4.55 -18.81 17.81
N ALA A 326 4.25 -17.87 16.89
CA ALA A 326 4.71 -17.97 15.50
C ALA A 326 6.23 -17.86 15.39
N GLU A 327 6.82 -18.49 14.37
CA GLU A 327 8.24 -18.36 14.09
C GLU A 327 8.54 -17.00 13.45
N TYR A 328 9.66 -16.39 13.85
CA TYR A 328 10.03 -15.06 13.44
C TYR A 328 11.44 -15.03 12.84
N TYR A 329 11.54 -14.41 11.68
CA TYR A 329 12.78 -14.26 10.93
C TYR A 329 13.11 -12.77 10.72
N ASP A 330 14.25 -12.34 11.28
CA ASP A 330 14.79 -11.01 11.02
C ASP A 330 15.58 -11.02 9.71
N VAL A 331 15.07 -10.30 8.71
CA VAL A 331 15.70 -10.16 7.39
C VAL A 331 16.46 -8.86 7.23
N THR A 332 16.91 -8.25 8.32
CA THR A 332 17.67 -6.97 8.28
C THR A 332 19.10 -7.16 7.79
N TYR A 333 19.72 -8.30 8.13
CA TYR A 333 21.12 -8.57 7.81
C TYR A 333 21.28 -9.92 7.12
N ASP A 334 22.24 -9.99 6.19
CA ASP A 334 22.64 -11.26 5.58
C ASP A 334 23.49 -12.11 6.54
N ASN A 335 23.85 -13.31 6.09
CA ASN A 335 24.69 -14.25 6.86
C ASN A 335 26.12 -13.73 7.12
N LYS A 336 26.53 -12.62 6.47
CA LYS A 336 27.82 -11.96 6.68
C LYS A 336 27.70 -10.74 7.57
N GLY A 337 26.49 -10.39 8.00
CA GLY A 337 26.23 -9.20 8.81
C GLY A 337 26.12 -7.90 7.99
N GLU A 338 26.00 -8.00 6.68
CA GLU A 338 25.75 -6.83 5.82
C GLU A 338 24.26 -6.52 5.81
N ALA A 339 23.91 -5.23 5.96
CA ALA A 339 22.53 -4.81 5.99
C ALA A 339 21.86 -4.97 4.62
N TYR A 340 20.73 -5.67 4.58
CA TYR A 340 19.88 -5.67 3.40
C TYR A 340 19.24 -4.30 3.16
N PRO A 341 18.83 -4.02 1.91
CA PRO A 341 17.92 -2.92 1.63
C PRO A 341 16.67 -3.00 2.52
N LEU A 342 16.05 -1.86 2.82
CA LEU A 342 14.83 -1.84 3.60
C LEU A 342 13.77 -2.81 3.01
N PHE A 343 13.39 -3.80 3.79
CA PHE A 343 12.37 -4.77 3.41
C PHE A 343 10.99 -4.18 3.69
N HIS A 344 10.33 -3.69 2.64
CA HIS A 344 9.05 -2.98 2.75
C HIS A 344 7.88 -3.79 2.14
N MET A 345 8.11 -5.05 1.84
CA MET A 345 7.13 -5.94 1.25
C MET A 345 5.91 -6.14 2.16
N LYS A 346 4.74 -6.32 1.56
CA LYS A 346 3.50 -6.70 2.22
C LYS A 346 2.94 -7.87 1.43
N MET A 347 3.10 -9.07 1.98
CA MET A 347 2.66 -10.29 1.31
C MET A 347 2.26 -11.33 2.36
N MET A 348 1.26 -12.13 2.05
CA MET A 348 0.94 -13.34 2.78
C MET A 348 0.69 -14.48 1.78
N VAL A 349 1.24 -15.65 2.08
CA VAL A 349 0.93 -16.89 1.37
C VAL A 349 0.33 -17.87 2.35
N VAL A 350 -0.76 -18.52 2.00
CA VAL A 350 -1.45 -19.49 2.85
C VAL A 350 -1.59 -20.80 2.08
N ASP A 351 -1.04 -21.89 2.64
CA ASP A 351 -1.14 -23.27 2.13
C ASP A 351 -0.73 -23.41 0.65
N ASP A 352 0.24 -22.62 0.17
CA ASP A 352 0.65 -22.55 -1.25
C ASP A 352 -0.52 -22.33 -2.24
N ARG A 353 -1.65 -21.87 -1.72
CA ARG A 353 -2.90 -21.72 -2.46
C ARG A 353 -3.37 -20.27 -2.59
N TRP A 354 -3.26 -19.51 -1.51
CA TRP A 354 -3.72 -18.13 -1.44
C TRP A 354 -2.53 -17.18 -1.35
N ILE A 355 -2.51 -16.18 -2.22
CA ILE A 355 -1.50 -15.12 -2.21
C ILE A 355 -2.21 -13.79 -2.00
N VAL A 356 -1.82 -13.05 -0.95
CA VAL A 356 -2.25 -11.68 -0.67
C VAL A 356 -1.08 -10.75 -0.99
N ILE A 357 -1.34 -9.69 -1.76
CA ILE A 357 -0.32 -8.75 -2.24
C ILE A 357 -0.80 -7.31 -2.03
#